data_e8d75aff66ba4a9fac0b320e9a52695b
#
_entry.id   e8d75aff66ba4a9fac0b320e9a52695b
#
_cell.length_a   1.000
_cell.length_b   1.000
_cell.length_c   1.000
_cell.angle_alpha   90.00
_cell.angle_beta   90.00
_cell.angle_gamma   90.00
#
_symmetry.space_group_name_H-M   'P 1'
#
loop_
_entity.id
_entity.type
_entity.pdbx_description
1 polymer ?
#
loop_
_entity_poly.entity_id
_entity_poly.type
_entity_poly.pdbx_seq_one_letter_code
_entity_poly.pdbx_strand_id
1 'polypeptide(L)'
;MKHLVRILILFVLLPSFQRDDNENTRTTPELLAEKKQEIVNYIQSFSCANATGCLYIAFGAKPCGGPREYLVYPNTVDQAVLETMVNDYYEMDQQYNIESGASSDCMLVGPPNTVGCVNGVCTIIN
;
A
#
# COMPACT_ATOMS: atom_id res chain seq x y z
N MET A 1 9.04 -62.36 -41.39
CA MET A 1 7.81 -61.56 -41.27
C MET A 1 8.14 -60.37 -40.35
N LYS A 2 8.25 -59.19 -40.97
CA LYS A 2 8.80 -57.99 -40.33
C LYS A 2 7.61 -57.12 -39.85
N HIS A 3 7.39 -57.02 -38.56
CA HIS A 3 6.43 -56.08 -38.00
C HIS A 3 7.14 -54.76 -37.66
N LEU A 4 6.92 -53.79 -38.51
CA LEU A 4 7.32 -52.41 -38.30
C LEU A 4 6.33 -51.77 -37.33
N VAL A 5 6.74 -51.61 -36.08
CA VAL A 5 6.02 -50.83 -35.11
C VAL A 5 6.36 -49.36 -35.38
N ARG A 6 5.41 -48.61 -35.97
CA ARG A 6 5.46 -47.17 -36.09
C ARG A 6 5.07 -46.56 -34.74
N ILE A 7 6.06 -46.10 -34.00
CA ILE A 7 5.84 -45.26 -32.82
C ILE A 7 5.49 -43.87 -33.30
N LEU A 8 4.23 -43.52 -33.20
CA LEU A 8 3.73 -42.17 -33.46
C LEU A 8 4.02 -41.32 -32.21
N ILE A 9 5.10 -40.53 -32.27
CA ILE A 9 5.43 -39.55 -31.23
C ILE A 9 4.47 -38.37 -31.41
N LEU A 10 3.44 -38.32 -30.53
CA LEU A 10 2.52 -37.22 -30.44
C LEU A 10 3.23 -36.07 -29.68
N PHE A 11 3.75 -35.10 -30.42
CA PHE A 11 4.31 -33.89 -29.86
C PHE A 11 3.15 -33.02 -29.36
N VAL A 12 2.88 -33.10 -28.06
CA VAL A 12 1.92 -32.21 -27.39
C VAL A 12 2.60 -30.86 -27.25
N LEU A 13 2.29 -29.95 -28.16
CA LEU A 13 2.62 -28.52 -28.03
C LEU A 13 1.80 -27.94 -26.89
N LEU A 14 2.38 -27.89 -25.69
CA LEU A 14 1.85 -27.10 -24.60
C LEU A 14 2.04 -25.62 -24.97
N PRO A 15 0.98 -24.80 -25.01
CA PRO A 15 1.15 -23.38 -25.11
C PRO A 15 1.85 -22.91 -23.83
N SER A 16 3.08 -22.45 -23.97
CA SER A 16 3.76 -21.69 -22.92
C SER A 16 2.94 -20.42 -22.72
N PHE A 17 2.16 -20.37 -21.66
CA PHE A 17 1.57 -19.15 -21.16
C PHE A 17 2.73 -18.31 -20.64
N GLN A 18 3.37 -17.53 -21.53
CA GLN A 18 4.21 -16.43 -21.11
C GLN A 18 3.28 -15.41 -20.47
N ARG A 19 3.32 -15.34 -19.12
CA ARG A 19 2.89 -14.14 -18.43
C ARG A 19 3.86 -13.06 -18.84
N ASP A 20 3.40 -12.12 -19.63
CA ASP A 20 4.06 -10.84 -19.79
C ASP A 20 3.92 -10.10 -18.46
N ASP A 21 4.87 -10.32 -17.53
CA ASP A 21 5.02 -9.54 -16.27
C ASP A 21 5.61 -8.15 -16.59
N ASN A 22 5.33 -7.61 -17.75
CA ASN A 22 5.70 -6.26 -18.17
C ASN A 22 4.46 -5.36 -18.23
N GLU A 23 3.54 -5.54 -17.29
CA GLU A 23 2.59 -4.49 -16.98
C GLU A 23 3.37 -3.39 -16.25
N ASN A 24 3.79 -2.39 -17.01
CA ASN A 24 4.10 -1.08 -16.47
C ASN A 24 2.80 -0.57 -15.84
N THR A 25 2.55 -1.02 -14.62
CA THR A 25 1.30 -0.76 -13.89
C THR A 25 1.29 0.71 -13.54
N ARG A 26 0.71 1.50 -14.43
CA ARG A 26 0.50 2.93 -14.21
C ARG A 26 -0.25 3.11 -12.90
N THR A 27 0.28 3.95 -12.03
CA THR A 27 -0.40 4.28 -10.77
C THR A 27 -1.71 4.97 -11.04
N THR A 28 -2.80 4.44 -10.52
CA THR A 28 -4.15 4.99 -10.65
C THR A 28 -4.72 5.38 -9.29
N PRO A 29 -5.74 6.26 -9.24
CA PRO A 29 -6.43 6.60 -8.00
C PRO A 29 -7.01 5.37 -7.29
N GLU A 30 -7.50 4.39 -8.06
CA GLU A 30 -8.07 3.15 -7.53
C GLU A 30 -6.99 2.31 -6.84
N LEU A 31 -5.81 2.18 -7.47
CA LEU A 31 -4.68 1.46 -6.90
C LEU A 31 -4.17 2.14 -5.62
N LEU A 32 -4.11 3.47 -5.60
CA LEU A 32 -3.77 4.23 -4.39
C LEU A 32 -4.80 4.02 -3.28
N ALA A 33 -6.09 4.01 -3.61
CA ALA A 33 -7.16 3.74 -2.63
C ALA A 33 -7.06 2.33 -2.06
N GLU A 34 -6.78 1.33 -2.89
CA GLU A 34 -6.56 -0.06 -2.47
C GLU A 34 -5.35 -0.18 -1.53
N LYS A 35 -4.22 0.42 -1.90
CA LYS A 35 -3.01 0.42 -1.07
C LYS A 35 -3.20 1.13 0.27
N LYS A 36 -3.91 2.25 0.28
CA LYS A 36 -4.29 2.91 1.53
C LYS A 36 -5.14 2.00 2.41
N GLN A 37 -6.13 1.33 1.83
CA GLN A 37 -7.00 0.42 2.58
C GLN A 37 -6.23 -0.77 3.15
N GLU A 38 -5.25 -1.31 2.43
CA GLU A 38 -4.36 -2.36 2.89
C GLU A 38 -3.59 -1.92 4.15
N ILE A 39 -3.03 -0.70 4.15
CA ILE A 39 -2.32 -0.12 5.29
C ILE A 39 -3.27 0.10 6.48
N VAL A 40 -4.45 0.64 6.24
CA VAL A 40 -5.47 0.85 7.28
C VAL A 40 -5.89 -0.48 7.90
N ASN A 41 -6.12 -1.51 7.11
CA ASN A 41 -6.47 -2.84 7.59
C ASN A 41 -5.33 -3.46 8.40
N TYR A 42 -4.09 -3.26 7.98
CA TYR A 42 -2.91 -3.70 8.75
C TYR A 42 -2.91 -3.04 10.14
N ILE A 43 -3.04 -1.72 10.22
CA ILE A 43 -3.11 -0.98 11.49
C ILE A 43 -4.26 -1.48 12.36
N GLN A 44 -5.44 -1.68 11.78
CA GLN A 44 -6.66 -2.10 12.48
C GLN A 44 -6.61 -3.55 12.99
N SER A 45 -5.66 -4.36 12.51
CA SER A 45 -5.44 -5.70 13.03
C SER A 45 -4.80 -5.72 14.43
N PHE A 46 -4.35 -4.55 14.91
CA PHE A 46 -3.77 -4.35 16.23
C PHE A 46 -4.67 -3.48 17.11
N SER A 47 -4.58 -3.69 18.42
CA SER A 47 -5.36 -2.92 19.39
C SER A 47 -4.44 -2.16 20.33
N CYS A 48 -4.88 -0.96 20.75
CA CYS A 48 -4.24 -0.24 21.85
C CYS A 48 -4.88 -0.64 23.19
N ALA A 49 -4.08 -0.59 24.27
CA ALA A 49 -4.55 -0.92 25.61
C ALA A 49 -4.82 0.30 26.49
N ASN A 50 -4.14 1.42 26.22
CA ASN A 50 -4.23 2.64 27.03
C ASN A 50 -3.98 3.89 26.19
N ALA A 51 -4.22 5.05 26.79
CA ALA A 51 -4.10 6.35 26.10
C ALA A 51 -2.70 6.66 25.58
N THR A 52 -1.65 6.11 26.20
CA THR A 52 -0.24 6.33 25.80
C THR A 52 0.24 5.34 24.75
N GLY A 53 -0.59 4.39 24.37
CA GLY A 53 -0.27 3.33 23.42
C GLY A 53 -0.51 3.70 21.94
N CYS A 54 -0.74 4.98 21.63
CA CYS A 54 -1.01 5.43 20.26
C CYS A 54 0.08 6.36 19.75
N LEU A 55 0.46 6.14 18.50
CA LEU A 55 1.44 6.90 17.74
C LEU A 55 0.80 7.41 16.44
N TYR A 56 1.52 8.22 15.70
CA TYR A 56 1.09 8.66 14.38
C TYR A 56 2.26 8.64 13.38
N ILE A 57 1.94 8.53 12.10
CA ILE A 57 2.90 8.56 11.00
C ILE A 57 2.34 9.43 9.86
N ALA A 58 3.21 10.23 9.25
CA ALA A 58 2.88 11.01 8.07
C ALA A 58 2.53 10.09 6.90
N PHE A 59 1.50 10.42 6.13
CA PHE A 59 0.97 9.58 5.07
C PHE A 59 0.65 10.35 3.79
N GLY A 60 1.05 9.75 2.65
CA GLY A 60 0.85 10.30 1.33
C GLY A 60 1.82 11.44 0.98
N ALA A 61 1.75 11.89 -0.26
CA ALA A 61 2.58 12.95 -0.81
C ALA A 61 1.72 14.04 -1.47
N LYS A 62 1.76 15.26 -0.95
CA LYS A 62 1.14 16.41 -1.65
C LYS A 62 2.03 16.85 -2.82
N PRO A 63 1.47 17.28 -3.95
CA PRO A 63 2.25 17.83 -5.07
C PRO A 63 3.19 18.98 -4.68
N CYS A 64 2.81 19.81 -3.71
CA CYS A 64 3.64 20.91 -3.17
C CYS A 64 4.63 20.45 -2.08
N GLY A 65 4.67 19.16 -1.75
CA GLY A 65 5.46 18.61 -0.64
C GLY A 65 4.67 18.45 0.65
N GLY A 66 5.19 17.61 1.53
CA GLY A 66 4.56 17.24 2.80
C GLY A 66 3.50 16.13 2.66
N PRO A 67 3.00 15.65 3.80
CA PRO A 67 2.00 14.60 3.83
C PRO A 67 0.60 15.11 3.44
N ARG A 68 -0.26 14.20 2.99
CA ARG A 68 -1.68 14.47 2.80
C ARG A 68 -2.44 14.42 4.12
N GLU A 69 -2.04 13.52 5.01
CA GLU A 69 -2.67 13.27 6.30
C GLU A 69 -1.70 12.58 7.26
N TYR A 70 -2.15 12.30 8.45
CA TYR A 70 -1.45 11.44 9.42
C TYR A 70 -2.34 10.24 9.75
N LEU A 71 -1.75 9.05 9.73
CA LEU A 71 -2.39 7.85 10.24
C LEU A 71 -2.00 7.65 11.69
N VAL A 72 -2.97 7.28 12.53
CA VAL A 72 -2.73 6.92 13.93
C VAL A 72 -2.74 5.40 14.07
N TYR A 73 -1.85 4.88 14.91
CA TYR A 73 -1.67 3.44 15.05
C TYR A 73 -1.24 3.08 16.48
N PRO A 74 -1.59 1.87 16.96
CA PRO A 74 -1.12 1.39 18.25
C PRO A 74 0.36 1.03 18.24
N ASN A 75 1.05 1.25 19.35
CA ASN A 75 2.47 0.93 19.52
C ASN A 75 2.78 -0.58 19.48
N THR A 76 1.76 -1.42 19.38
CA THR A 76 1.86 -2.87 19.18
C THR A 76 2.07 -3.26 17.72
N VAL A 77 1.89 -2.32 16.78
CA VAL A 77 2.19 -2.52 15.35
C VAL A 77 3.69 -2.73 15.16
N ASP A 78 4.06 -3.64 14.25
CA ASP A 78 5.45 -3.70 13.80
C ASP A 78 5.78 -2.44 12.99
N GLN A 79 6.54 -1.55 13.62
CA GLN A 79 6.84 -0.23 13.06
C GLN A 79 7.63 -0.34 11.75
N ALA A 80 8.57 -1.28 11.64
CA ALA A 80 9.38 -1.45 10.43
C ALA A 80 8.52 -1.88 9.23
N VAL A 81 7.54 -2.75 9.46
CA VAL A 81 6.56 -3.16 8.44
C VAL A 81 5.68 -1.99 8.04
N LEU A 82 5.15 -1.24 9.01
CA LEU A 82 4.29 -0.08 8.73
C LEU A 82 5.05 1.00 7.95
N GLU A 83 6.28 1.32 8.35
CA GLU A 83 7.12 2.30 7.65
C GLU A 83 7.39 1.90 6.20
N THR A 84 7.65 0.61 5.95
CA THR A 84 7.84 0.09 4.59
C THR A 84 6.57 0.30 3.76
N MET A 85 5.40 -0.10 4.26
CA MET A 85 4.11 0.07 3.57
C MET A 85 3.80 1.55 3.27
N VAL A 86 4.08 2.43 4.22
CA VAL A 86 3.85 3.88 4.08
C VAL A 86 4.81 4.51 3.07
N ASN A 87 6.08 4.09 3.05
CA ASN A 87 7.06 4.54 2.08
C ASN A 87 6.72 4.09 0.65
N ASP A 88 6.32 2.83 0.48
CA ASP A 88 5.87 2.30 -0.82
C ASP A 88 4.66 3.11 -1.34
N TYR A 89 3.70 3.39 -0.46
CA TYR A 89 2.57 4.25 -0.81
C TYR A 89 3.01 5.67 -1.18
N TYR A 90 3.94 6.26 -0.43
CA TYR A 90 4.46 7.59 -0.70
C TYR A 90 5.08 7.69 -2.09
N GLU A 91 5.90 6.72 -2.49
CA GLU A 91 6.51 6.66 -3.81
C GLU A 91 5.46 6.55 -4.92
N MET A 92 4.46 5.69 -4.73
CA MET A 92 3.34 5.56 -5.67
C MET A 92 2.55 6.86 -5.80
N ASP A 93 2.24 7.53 -4.70
CA ASP A 93 1.49 8.80 -4.69
C ASP A 93 2.29 9.95 -5.33
N GLN A 94 3.61 9.99 -5.12
CA GLN A 94 4.49 10.91 -5.84
C GLN A 94 4.49 10.66 -7.35
N GLN A 95 4.63 9.40 -7.76
CA GLN A 95 4.61 9.03 -9.18
C GLN A 95 3.28 9.42 -9.83
N TYR A 96 2.17 9.15 -9.16
CA TYR A 96 0.85 9.57 -9.61
C TYR A 96 0.74 11.09 -9.77
N ASN A 97 1.25 11.87 -8.81
CA ASN A 97 1.25 13.34 -8.89
C ASN A 97 2.00 13.84 -10.14
N ILE A 98 3.15 13.23 -10.45
CA ILE A 98 3.95 13.58 -11.62
C ILE A 98 3.21 13.24 -12.92
N GLU A 99 2.69 12.02 -13.02
CA GLU A 99 2.04 11.50 -14.23
C GLU A 99 0.71 12.19 -14.53
N SER A 100 -0.05 12.55 -13.48
CA SER A 100 -1.36 13.21 -13.62
C SER A 100 -1.28 14.73 -13.74
N GLY A 101 -0.12 15.32 -13.47
CA GLY A 101 0.02 16.78 -13.36
C GLY A 101 -0.79 17.35 -12.20
N ALA A 102 -0.94 16.58 -11.11
CA ALA A 102 -1.73 16.98 -9.96
C ALA A 102 -1.24 18.29 -9.34
N SER A 103 -2.16 19.08 -8.84
CA SER A 103 -1.90 20.29 -8.06
C SER A 103 -2.54 20.21 -6.69
N SER A 104 -2.03 20.96 -5.73
CA SER A 104 -2.61 21.08 -4.39
C SER A 104 -2.63 22.52 -3.92
N ASP A 105 -3.35 22.78 -2.83
CA ASP A 105 -3.46 24.09 -2.19
C ASP A 105 -2.19 24.55 -1.48
N CYS A 106 -1.15 23.71 -1.45
CA CYS A 106 0.13 23.94 -0.76
C CYS A 106 0.01 24.24 0.75
N MET A 107 -1.15 24.03 1.36
CA MET A 107 -1.32 24.15 2.80
C MET A 107 -0.59 23.04 3.54
N LEU A 108 0.10 23.39 4.61
CA LEU A 108 0.76 22.41 5.47
C LEU A 108 -0.30 21.60 6.26
N VAL A 109 -0.17 20.29 6.20
CA VAL A 109 -0.90 19.38 7.09
C VAL A 109 0.01 19.06 8.26
N GLY A 110 -0.29 19.60 9.43
CA GLY A 110 0.46 19.35 10.66
C GLY A 110 0.10 18.01 11.30
N PRO A 111 0.98 17.50 12.19
CA PRO A 111 0.67 16.31 12.98
C PRO A 111 -0.51 16.57 13.94
N PRO A 112 -1.23 15.51 14.36
CA PRO A 112 -2.29 15.65 15.35
C PRO A 112 -1.74 16.16 16.68
N ASN A 113 -2.46 17.06 17.35
CA ASN A 113 -2.07 17.60 18.65
C ASN A 113 -2.11 16.53 19.74
N THR A 114 -3.11 15.68 19.72
CA THR A 114 -3.31 14.62 20.71
C THR A 114 -3.85 13.37 20.03
N VAL A 115 -3.30 12.22 20.39
CA VAL A 115 -3.80 10.90 19.99
C VAL A 115 -4.10 10.08 21.23
N GLY A 116 -5.09 9.22 21.17
CA GLY A 116 -5.48 8.39 22.31
C GLY A 116 -6.17 7.11 21.88
N CYS A 117 -6.30 6.20 22.83
CA CYS A 117 -6.95 4.91 22.63
C CYS A 117 -8.41 4.98 23.07
N VAL A 118 -9.33 4.78 22.15
CA VAL A 118 -10.78 4.74 22.39
C VAL A 118 -11.31 3.38 21.97
N ASN A 119 -11.81 2.59 22.91
CA ASN A 119 -12.34 1.25 22.65
C ASN A 119 -11.37 0.33 21.86
N GLY A 120 -10.07 0.37 22.21
CA GLY A 120 -9.05 -0.43 21.54
C GLY A 120 -8.55 0.14 20.21
N VAL A 121 -9.04 1.30 19.79
CA VAL A 121 -8.69 1.95 18.51
C VAL A 121 -7.98 3.27 18.78
N CYS A 122 -6.84 3.47 18.15
CA CYS A 122 -6.13 4.75 18.19
C CYS A 122 -6.90 5.81 17.39
N THR A 123 -7.12 6.94 18.02
CA THR A 123 -7.96 8.02 17.48
C THR A 123 -7.31 9.37 17.75
N ILE A 124 -7.49 10.32 16.84
CA ILE A 124 -7.15 11.73 17.07
C ILE A 124 -8.18 12.32 18.04
N ILE A 125 -7.71 12.90 19.13
CA ILE A 125 -8.55 13.55 20.14
C ILE A 125 -8.41 15.06 19.95
N ASN A 126 -9.53 15.73 19.68
CA ASN A 126 -9.62 17.18 19.53
C ASN A 126 -10.01 17.83 20.87
#